data_1c5e3ad211bd193cf439cf7006e7c607
#
_entry.id   1c5e3ad211bd193cf439cf7006e7c607
#
_cell.length_a   1.000
_cell.length_b   1.000
_cell.length_c   1.000
_cell.angle_alpha   90.00
_cell.angle_beta   90.00
_cell.angle_gamma   90.00
#
_symmetry.space_group_name_H-M   'P 1'
#
loop_
_entity.id
_entity.type
_entity.pdbx_description
1 polymer ?
#
loop_
_entity_poly.entity_id
_entity_poly.type
_entity_poly.pdbx_seq_one_letter_code
_entity_poly.pdbx_strand_id
1 'polypeptide(L)'
;HWAKPIYGSLEAAGQTPVARPLAAFNTAQASDGILIDVKSTPSKPVSVIYRHKDAGSDVTLHHVVKVAEDAKLELLESGAAAARFNHVLEIDIADRGQFHHVRAQGPDHGCRLVTHLFTRLGTESVFKSFTLGANALLTRNECVIELTGDDAVAHVAGAAIGDGDF
;
A
#
# COMPACT_ATOMS: atom_id res chain seq x y z
N HIS A 1 8.63 9.61 -16.32
CA HIS A 1 7.70 9.26 -15.23
C HIS A 1 8.36 9.57 -13.88
N TRP A 2 7.61 10.18 -12.98
CA TRP A 2 8.12 10.66 -11.68
C TRP A 2 8.60 9.56 -10.73
N ALA A 3 8.04 8.36 -10.85
CA ALA A 3 8.33 7.23 -9.96
C ALA A 3 9.26 6.16 -10.57
N LYS A 4 9.93 6.45 -11.71
CA LYS A 4 10.92 5.50 -12.24
C LYS A 4 12.06 5.30 -11.23
N PRO A 5 12.61 4.08 -11.08
CA PRO A 5 12.39 2.92 -11.95
C PRO A 5 11.34 1.91 -11.47
N ILE A 6 10.76 2.05 -10.26
CA ILE A 6 9.95 0.95 -9.70
C ILE A 6 8.45 1.01 -10.01
N TYR A 7 7.91 2.13 -10.52
CA TYR A 7 6.48 2.22 -10.85
C TYR A 7 6.03 1.09 -11.78
N GLY A 8 5.09 0.28 -11.33
CA GLY A 8 4.53 -0.86 -12.03
C GLY A 8 5.46 -2.09 -12.13
N SER A 9 6.68 -2.02 -11.58
CA SER A 9 7.62 -3.14 -11.69
C SER A 9 7.35 -4.25 -10.68
N LEU A 10 7.06 -3.90 -9.44
CA LEU A 10 6.70 -4.86 -8.42
C LEU A 10 5.29 -5.40 -8.63
N GLU A 11 4.37 -4.56 -9.10
CA GLU A 11 3.03 -4.99 -9.50
C GLU A 11 3.09 -6.03 -10.62
N ALA A 12 3.86 -5.78 -11.68
CA ALA A 12 4.01 -6.70 -12.80
C ALA A 12 4.63 -8.05 -12.36
N ALA A 13 5.64 -8.04 -11.51
CA ALA A 13 6.21 -9.25 -10.92
C ALA A 13 5.18 -10.00 -10.07
N GLY A 14 4.36 -9.28 -9.33
CA GLY A 14 3.31 -9.83 -8.48
C GLY A 14 2.10 -10.40 -9.21
N GLN A 15 2.01 -10.32 -10.55
CA GLN A 15 0.94 -10.95 -11.33
C GLN A 15 1.08 -12.47 -11.45
N THR A 16 2.21 -13.03 -11.06
CA THR A 16 2.48 -14.46 -11.11
C THR A 16 2.68 -14.99 -9.69
N PRO A 17 2.14 -16.17 -9.32
CA PRO A 17 1.32 -17.09 -10.14
C PRO A 17 -0.17 -16.73 -10.22
N VAL A 18 -0.63 -15.70 -9.53
CA VAL A 18 -2.05 -15.30 -9.47
C VAL A 18 -2.23 -13.93 -10.09
N ALA A 19 -3.02 -13.86 -11.16
CA ALA A 19 -3.35 -12.60 -11.80
C ALA A 19 -4.18 -11.67 -10.89
N ARG A 20 -3.81 -10.38 -10.89
CA ARG A 20 -4.46 -9.32 -10.10
C ARG A 20 -4.96 -8.20 -11.02
N PRO A 21 -6.08 -8.41 -11.73
CA PRO A 21 -6.52 -7.51 -12.80
C PRO A 21 -6.80 -6.08 -12.30
N LEU A 22 -7.25 -5.92 -11.05
CA LEU A 22 -7.49 -4.59 -10.49
C LEU A 22 -6.19 -3.83 -10.15
N ALA A 23 -5.11 -4.54 -9.85
CA ALA A 23 -3.79 -3.93 -9.70
C ALA A 23 -3.20 -3.55 -11.07
N ALA A 24 -3.28 -4.43 -12.06
CA ALA A 24 -2.86 -4.12 -13.42
C ALA A 24 -3.64 -2.93 -14.02
N PHE A 25 -4.96 -2.89 -13.79
CA PHE A 25 -5.79 -1.74 -14.16
C PHE A 25 -5.30 -0.46 -13.48
N ASN A 26 -4.98 -0.52 -12.17
CA ASN A 26 -4.43 0.60 -11.43
C ASN A 26 -3.15 1.12 -12.08
N THR A 27 -2.18 0.24 -12.32
CA THR A 27 -0.89 0.61 -12.94
C THR A 27 -1.08 1.27 -14.31
N ALA A 28 -2.07 0.83 -15.08
CA ALA A 28 -2.36 1.39 -16.39
C ALA A 28 -3.11 2.74 -16.34
N GLN A 29 -3.94 2.97 -15.34
CA GLN A 29 -4.90 4.08 -15.30
C GLN A 29 -4.64 5.10 -14.20
N ALA A 30 -3.76 4.84 -13.24
CA ALA A 30 -3.49 5.79 -12.16
C ALA A 30 -2.93 7.11 -12.73
N SER A 31 -3.64 8.18 -12.43
CA SER A 31 -3.29 9.54 -12.84
C SER A 31 -2.54 10.30 -11.76
N ASP A 32 -2.55 9.79 -10.51
CA ASP A 32 -1.96 10.46 -9.35
C ASP A 32 -1.35 9.45 -8.37
N GLY A 33 -0.47 9.95 -7.52
CA GLY A 33 0.23 9.15 -6.52
C GLY A 33 1.36 9.94 -5.87
N ILE A 34 1.97 9.32 -4.88
CA ILE A 34 3.15 9.90 -4.18
C ILE A 34 4.36 8.99 -4.34
N LEU A 35 5.53 9.60 -4.41
CA LEU A 35 6.81 8.93 -4.24
C LEU A 35 7.42 9.35 -2.90
N ILE A 36 7.68 8.37 -2.05
CA ILE A 36 8.44 8.57 -0.80
C ILE A 36 9.79 7.87 -0.98
N ASP A 37 10.83 8.64 -1.12
CA ASP A 37 12.21 8.15 -1.28
C ASP A 37 13.01 8.44 -0.01
N VAL A 38 13.09 7.45 0.86
CA VAL A 38 13.70 7.55 2.20
C VAL A 38 15.18 7.27 2.10
N LYS A 39 16.00 8.29 2.25
CA LYS A 39 17.48 8.19 2.25
C LYS A 39 18.06 7.98 3.65
N SER A 40 17.33 8.40 4.67
CA SER A 40 17.66 8.23 6.08
C SER A 40 16.39 8.22 6.92
N THR A 41 16.45 7.66 8.10
CA THR A 41 15.29 7.56 9.01
C THR A 41 14.73 8.93 9.37
N PRO A 42 13.47 9.24 9.01
CA PRO A 42 12.81 10.47 9.42
C PRO A 42 12.64 10.54 10.95
N SER A 43 12.67 11.73 11.51
CA SER A 43 12.47 11.93 12.96
C SER A 43 11.01 11.71 13.42
N LYS A 44 10.06 11.62 12.48
CA LYS A 44 8.62 11.43 12.75
C LYS A 44 8.02 10.50 11.70
N PRO A 45 6.94 9.77 12.04
CA PRO A 45 6.15 9.05 11.06
C PRO A 45 5.60 9.98 9.97
N VAL A 46 5.50 9.44 8.75
CA VAL A 46 4.79 10.10 7.64
C VAL A 46 3.31 9.72 7.74
N SER A 47 2.44 10.70 7.59
CA SER A 47 0.99 10.48 7.59
C SER A 47 0.39 10.91 6.26
N VAL A 48 -0.37 9.99 5.64
CA VAL A 48 -1.15 10.25 4.42
C VAL A 48 -2.63 10.17 4.79
N ILE A 49 -3.35 11.27 4.59
CA ILE A 49 -4.77 11.36 4.90
C ILE A 49 -5.54 11.55 3.61
N TYR A 50 -6.33 10.55 3.24
CA TYR A 50 -7.19 10.60 2.05
C TYR A 50 -8.49 11.32 2.36
N ARG A 51 -8.89 12.19 1.45
CA ARG A 51 -10.16 12.92 1.54
C ARG A 51 -10.78 13.05 0.16
N HIS A 52 -12.10 12.89 0.08
CA HIS A 52 -12.86 13.16 -1.13
C HIS A 52 -13.98 14.16 -0.84
N LYS A 53 -14.40 14.87 -1.89
CA LYS A 53 -15.44 15.88 -1.80
C LYS A 53 -16.78 15.39 -2.35
N ASP A 54 -16.77 14.33 -3.14
CA ASP A 54 -17.93 13.81 -3.85
C ASP A 54 -18.16 12.35 -3.48
N ALA A 55 -19.34 12.05 -2.96
CA ALA A 55 -19.73 10.69 -2.58
C ALA A 55 -19.83 9.73 -3.77
N GLY A 56 -19.87 10.20 -5.00
CA GLY A 56 -19.88 9.39 -6.24
C GLY A 56 -18.50 9.22 -6.88
N SER A 57 -17.44 9.79 -6.32
CA SER A 57 -16.14 9.85 -6.95
C SER A 57 -15.46 8.48 -7.09
N ASP A 58 -14.68 8.34 -8.17
CA ASP A 58 -13.78 7.22 -8.44
C ASP A 58 -12.34 7.72 -8.40
N VAL A 59 -11.48 7.02 -7.68
CA VAL A 59 -10.06 7.38 -7.59
C VAL A 59 -9.19 6.16 -7.76
N THR A 60 -8.17 6.29 -8.59
CA THR A 60 -7.13 5.30 -8.80
C THR A 60 -5.79 5.94 -8.47
N LEU A 61 -5.17 5.50 -7.37
CA LEU A 61 -3.89 6.03 -6.88
C LEU A 61 -2.81 4.95 -6.91
N HIS A 62 -1.61 5.35 -7.33
CA HIS A 62 -0.46 4.47 -7.34
C HIS A 62 0.71 5.13 -6.61
N HIS A 63 1.02 4.63 -5.44
CA HIS A 63 2.10 5.13 -4.60
C HIS A 63 3.34 4.26 -4.73
N VAL A 64 4.49 4.89 -4.55
CA VAL A 64 5.78 4.23 -4.57
C VAL A 64 6.59 4.65 -3.35
N VAL A 65 7.11 3.68 -2.62
CA VAL A 65 8.00 3.88 -1.48
C VAL A 65 9.33 3.19 -1.76
N LYS A 66 10.42 3.90 -1.50
CA LYS A 66 11.77 3.35 -1.48
C LYS A 66 12.38 3.61 -0.12
N VAL A 67 12.89 2.58 0.51
CA VAL A 67 13.62 2.70 1.77
C VAL A 67 15.06 2.29 1.52
N ALA A 68 15.98 3.23 1.72
CA ALA A 68 17.40 2.98 1.55
C ALA A 68 17.95 2.03 2.62
N GLU A 69 19.14 1.52 2.36
CA GLU A 69 19.90 0.69 3.30
C GLU A 69 20.01 1.38 4.67
N ASP A 70 19.84 0.60 5.74
CA ASP A 70 19.86 1.05 7.13
C ASP A 70 18.82 2.13 7.51
N ALA A 71 17.93 2.52 6.61
CA ALA A 71 16.90 3.51 6.88
C ALA A 71 15.59 2.86 7.37
N LYS A 72 14.78 3.63 8.11
CA LYS A 72 13.47 3.22 8.56
C LYS A 72 12.41 4.24 8.14
N LEU A 73 11.24 3.75 7.70
CA LEU A 73 10.04 4.56 7.50
C LEU A 73 8.87 3.99 8.30
N GLU A 74 8.17 4.86 8.99
CA GLU A 74 6.84 4.59 9.55
C GLU A 74 5.80 5.36 8.74
N LEU A 75 4.86 4.65 8.10
CA LEU A 75 3.81 5.24 7.27
C LEU A 75 2.43 4.96 7.90
N LEU A 76 1.68 6.02 8.11
CA LEU A 76 0.29 5.97 8.55
C LEU A 76 -0.60 6.42 7.41
N GLU A 77 -1.54 5.58 7.00
CA GLU A 77 -2.54 5.93 6.00
C GLU A 77 -3.94 5.90 6.63
N SER A 78 -4.76 6.88 6.34
CA SER A 78 -6.12 6.95 6.88
C SER A 78 -7.10 7.61 5.92
N GLY A 79 -8.38 7.26 6.07
CA GLY A 79 -9.47 7.80 5.28
C GLY A 79 -9.70 7.02 3.97
N ALA A 80 -10.78 7.38 3.29
CA ALA A 80 -11.10 6.92 1.96
C ALA A 80 -10.94 8.07 0.97
N ALA A 81 -10.20 7.84 -0.12
CA ALA A 81 -9.98 8.88 -1.13
C ALA A 81 -11.21 9.12 -2.00
N ALA A 82 -12.14 8.16 -2.07
CA ALA A 82 -13.29 8.19 -2.97
C ALA A 82 -14.36 7.16 -2.58
N ALA A 83 -15.54 7.25 -3.20
CA ALA A 83 -16.58 6.22 -3.09
C ALA A 83 -16.13 4.87 -3.69
N ARG A 84 -15.36 4.91 -4.78
CA ARG A 84 -14.65 3.75 -5.33
C ARG A 84 -13.16 4.06 -5.36
N PHE A 85 -12.41 3.37 -4.53
CA PHE A 85 -11.00 3.62 -4.32
C PHE A 85 -10.18 2.40 -4.71
N ASN A 86 -9.37 2.53 -5.77
CA ASN A 86 -8.40 1.53 -6.18
C ASN A 86 -7.00 2.07 -5.91
N HIS A 87 -6.26 1.41 -5.03
CA HIS A 87 -4.96 1.85 -4.58
C HIS A 87 -3.91 0.74 -4.73
N VAL A 88 -2.79 1.09 -5.33
CA VAL A 88 -1.57 0.28 -5.35
C VAL A 88 -0.48 1.00 -4.58
N LEU A 89 0.24 0.29 -3.74
CA LEU A 89 1.44 0.75 -3.06
C LEU A 89 2.58 -0.23 -3.35
N GLU A 90 3.56 0.21 -4.12
CA GLU A 90 4.80 -0.52 -4.36
C GLU A 90 5.87 -0.08 -3.37
N ILE A 91 6.54 -1.05 -2.73
CA ILE A 91 7.49 -0.79 -1.65
C ILE A 91 8.78 -1.56 -1.93
N ASP A 92 9.88 -0.84 -2.09
CA ASP A 92 11.22 -1.40 -2.29
C ASP A 92 12.08 -1.09 -1.06
N ILE A 93 12.47 -2.14 -0.33
CA ILE A 93 13.24 -2.02 0.90
C ILE A 93 14.63 -2.61 0.66
N ALA A 94 15.64 -1.76 0.70
CA ALA A 94 17.03 -2.18 0.57
C ALA A 94 17.51 -2.95 1.83
N ASP A 95 18.74 -3.46 1.79
CA ASP A 95 19.32 -4.25 2.86
C ASP A 95 19.27 -3.54 4.21
N ARG A 96 18.87 -4.23 5.27
CA ARG A 96 18.67 -3.72 6.64
C ARG A 96 17.69 -2.57 6.75
N GLY A 97 17.00 -2.20 5.65
CA GLY A 97 15.93 -1.21 5.65
C GLY A 97 14.70 -1.70 6.39
N GLN A 98 13.92 -0.79 6.94
CA GLN A 98 12.71 -1.12 7.69
C GLN A 98 11.52 -0.29 7.21
N PHE A 99 10.38 -0.95 6.99
CA PHE A 99 9.14 -0.26 6.67
C PHE A 99 8.02 -0.76 7.58
N HIS A 100 7.47 0.15 8.38
CA HIS A 100 6.32 -0.11 9.24
C HIS A 100 5.11 0.68 8.73
N HIS A 101 4.04 -0.03 8.44
CA HIS A 101 2.85 0.51 7.81
C HIS A 101 1.61 0.23 8.65
N VAL A 102 0.80 1.26 8.84
CA VAL A 102 -0.54 1.13 9.42
C VAL A 102 -1.53 1.82 8.49
N ARG A 103 -2.58 1.11 8.12
CA ARG A 103 -3.69 1.66 7.34
C ARG A 103 -4.99 1.53 8.12
N ALA A 104 -5.72 2.63 8.27
CA ALA A 104 -7.07 2.66 8.82
C ALA A 104 -8.06 3.06 7.71
N GLN A 105 -8.94 2.13 7.33
CA GLN A 105 -9.97 2.29 6.30
C GLN A 105 -11.36 2.34 6.93
N GLY A 106 -12.16 3.33 6.55
CA GLY A 106 -13.53 3.51 7.06
C GLY A 106 -13.64 4.51 8.22
N PRO A 107 -14.77 4.63 8.90
CA PRO A 107 -16.03 3.94 8.60
C PRO A 107 -16.84 4.67 7.50
N ASP A 108 -17.01 4.08 6.35
CA ASP A 108 -17.88 4.60 5.29
C ASP A 108 -18.59 3.44 4.59
N HIS A 109 -19.87 3.24 4.92
CA HIS A 109 -20.69 2.14 4.41
C HIS A 109 -20.93 2.18 2.90
N GLY A 110 -20.76 3.33 2.25
CA GLY A 110 -20.92 3.50 0.81
C GLY A 110 -19.66 3.19 0.00
N CYS A 111 -18.51 3.10 0.62
CA CYS A 111 -17.24 2.97 -0.08
C CYS A 111 -16.93 1.54 -0.53
N ARG A 112 -16.28 1.43 -1.69
CA ARG A 112 -15.63 0.21 -2.18
C ARG A 112 -14.14 0.45 -2.25
N LEU A 113 -13.40 -0.31 -1.46
CA LEU A 113 -11.97 -0.13 -1.25
C LEU A 113 -11.23 -1.37 -1.76
N VAL A 114 -10.38 -1.18 -2.75
CA VAL A 114 -9.49 -2.23 -3.28
C VAL A 114 -8.07 -1.73 -3.15
N THR A 115 -7.27 -2.44 -2.37
CA THR A 115 -5.88 -2.05 -2.11
C THR A 115 -4.93 -3.21 -2.32
N HIS A 116 -3.79 -2.93 -2.95
CA HIS A 116 -2.74 -3.88 -3.21
C HIS A 116 -1.41 -3.33 -2.70
N LEU A 117 -0.72 -4.14 -1.94
CA LEU A 117 0.66 -3.90 -1.51
C LEU A 117 1.58 -4.85 -2.28
N PHE A 118 2.59 -4.32 -2.94
CA PHE A 118 3.65 -5.10 -3.58
C PHE A 118 4.96 -4.70 -2.94
N THR A 119 5.62 -5.63 -2.28
CA THR A 119 6.80 -5.33 -1.48
C THR A 119 7.95 -6.23 -1.88
N ARG A 120 9.14 -5.66 -2.04
CA ARG A 120 10.40 -6.38 -2.21
C ARG A 120 11.33 -6.09 -1.03
N LEU A 121 11.93 -7.14 -0.48
CA LEU A 121 12.76 -7.08 0.71
C LEU A 121 14.17 -7.55 0.40
N GLY A 122 15.16 -6.69 0.66
CA GLY A 122 16.59 -7.04 0.66
C GLY A 122 17.01 -7.82 1.91
N THR A 123 18.30 -8.08 2.04
CA THR A 123 18.91 -8.83 3.14
C THR A 123 18.66 -8.16 4.49
N GLU A 124 18.29 -8.93 5.51
CA GLU A 124 18.04 -8.47 6.89
C GLU A 124 17.00 -7.33 6.99
N SER A 125 16.21 -7.10 5.94
CA SER A 125 15.21 -6.03 5.91
C SER A 125 13.94 -6.43 6.65
N VAL A 126 13.16 -5.44 7.09
CA VAL A 126 11.95 -5.67 7.88
C VAL A 126 10.75 -4.95 7.25
N PHE A 127 9.71 -5.70 6.95
CA PHE A 127 8.42 -5.20 6.54
C PHE A 127 7.36 -5.55 7.59
N LYS A 128 6.63 -4.55 8.09
CA LYS A 128 5.46 -4.75 8.96
C LYS A 128 4.29 -3.97 8.43
N SER A 129 3.14 -4.63 8.25
CA SER A 129 1.92 -3.96 7.81
C SER A 129 0.72 -4.42 8.62
N PHE A 130 -0.08 -3.46 9.07
CA PHE A 130 -1.35 -3.68 9.72
C PHE A 130 -2.45 -2.87 9.01
N THR A 131 -3.55 -3.53 8.64
CA THR A 131 -4.70 -2.87 8.04
C THR A 131 -5.94 -3.08 8.91
N LEU A 132 -6.55 -1.98 9.35
CA LEU A 132 -7.87 -1.98 9.97
C LEU A 132 -8.90 -1.56 8.91
N GLY A 133 -9.85 -2.44 8.60
CA GLY A 133 -11.01 -2.13 7.75
C GLY A 133 -12.27 -2.04 8.59
N ALA A 134 -13.07 -1.00 8.41
CA ALA A 134 -14.32 -0.82 9.11
C ALA A 134 -15.45 -0.42 8.15
N ASN A 135 -16.56 -1.16 8.18
CA ASN A 135 -17.86 -0.76 7.62
C ASN A 135 -17.90 -0.30 6.16
N ALA A 136 -17.01 -0.75 5.30
CA ALA A 136 -17.13 -0.48 3.86
C ALA A 136 -18.11 -1.46 3.20
N LEU A 137 -18.74 -1.03 2.11
CA LEU A 137 -19.59 -1.91 1.29
C LEU A 137 -18.80 -3.06 0.67
N LEU A 138 -17.54 -2.81 0.34
CA LEU A 138 -16.58 -3.83 -0.10
C LEU A 138 -15.18 -3.40 0.31
N THR A 139 -14.47 -4.29 0.95
CA THR A 139 -13.04 -4.12 1.22
C THR A 139 -12.28 -5.34 0.69
N ARG A 140 -11.30 -5.09 -0.16
CA ARG A 140 -10.35 -6.10 -0.64
C ARG A 140 -8.93 -5.59 -0.42
N ASN A 141 -8.18 -6.28 0.44
CA ASN A 141 -6.78 -5.98 0.70
C ASN A 141 -5.93 -7.18 0.26
N GLU A 142 -4.96 -6.94 -0.61
CA GLU A 142 -4.01 -7.96 -1.05
C GLU A 142 -2.58 -7.48 -0.73
N CYS A 143 -1.73 -8.43 -0.36
CA CYS A 143 -0.32 -8.18 -0.13
C CYS A 143 0.50 -9.25 -0.83
N VAL A 144 1.46 -8.81 -1.65
CA VAL A 144 2.43 -9.65 -2.34
C VAL A 144 3.81 -9.26 -1.83
N ILE A 145 4.56 -10.24 -1.35
CA ILE A 145 5.87 -10.01 -0.76
C ILE A 145 6.89 -10.87 -1.46
N GLU A 146 7.92 -10.24 -1.98
CA GLU A 146 9.09 -10.88 -2.57
C GLU A 146 10.27 -10.74 -1.59
N LEU A 147 10.73 -11.87 -1.06
CA LEU A 147 11.92 -11.94 -0.20
C LEU A 147 13.12 -12.24 -1.09
N THR A 148 13.95 -11.25 -1.38
CA THR A 148 15.08 -11.37 -2.30
C THR A 148 16.43 -11.52 -1.58
N GLY A 149 16.46 -11.19 -0.28
CA GLY A 149 17.66 -11.32 0.54
C GLY A 149 17.48 -12.30 1.70
N ASP A 150 18.61 -12.76 2.26
CA ASP A 150 18.65 -13.63 3.42
C ASP A 150 18.17 -12.87 4.68
N ASP A 151 17.58 -13.60 5.64
CA ASP A 151 17.14 -13.10 6.94
C ASP A 151 16.13 -11.94 6.87
N ALA A 152 15.46 -11.74 5.71
CA ALA A 152 14.39 -10.77 5.56
C ALA A 152 13.14 -11.19 6.35
N VAL A 153 12.50 -10.24 7.01
CA VAL A 153 11.36 -10.48 7.90
C VAL A 153 10.13 -9.73 7.42
N ALA A 154 9.01 -10.45 7.25
CA ALA A 154 7.73 -9.86 6.90
C ALA A 154 6.64 -10.23 7.90
N HIS A 155 5.93 -9.23 8.46
CA HIS A 155 4.77 -9.39 9.31
C HIS A 155 3.58 -8.66 8.71
N VAL A 156 2.53 -9.40 8.37
CA VAL A 156 1.28 -8.82 7.85
C VAL A 156 0.13 -9.23 8.75
N ALA A 157 -0.64 -8.26 9.18
CA ALA A 157 -1.83 -8.49 9.98
C ALA A 157 -2.96 -7.56 9.54
N GLY A 158 -4.18 -7.92 9.86
CA GLY A 158 -5.35 -7.09 9.61
C GLY A 158 -6.49 -7.42 10.54
N ALA A 159 -7.38 -6.47 10.70
CA ALA A 159 -8.66 -6.66 11.38
C ALA A 159 -9.77 -6.06 10.52
N ALA A 160 -10.89 -6.74 10.45
CA ALA A 160 -12.11 -6.24 9.81
C ALA A 160 -13.21 -6.13 10.86
N ILE A 161 -13.83 -4.96 10.92
CA ILE A 161 -14.95 -4.67 11.82
C ILE A 161 -16.12 -4.28 10.94
N GLY A 162 -17.25 -4.97 11.10
CA GLY A 162 -18.48 -4.66 10.37
C GLY A 162 -19.65 -4.57 11.33
N ASP A 163 -20.66 -3.80 10.95
CA ASP A 163 -22.00 -3.81 11.49
C ASP A 163 -23.00 -4.07 10.36
N GLY A 164 -24.10 -4.75 10.67
CA GLY A 164 -25.12 -5.15 9.69
C GLY A 164 -25.03 -6.61 9.27
N ASP A 165 -25.72 -6.94 8.19
CA ASP A 165 -25.75 -8.29 7.64
C ASP A 165 -24.49 -8.57 6.79
N PHE A 166 -23.81 -9.66 7.04
CA PHE A 166 -22.64 -10.14 6.31
C PHE A 166 -23.04 -11.28 5.36
#